data_56176d8ae8df96ef41955b1b9594096e
#
_entry.id   56176d8ae8df96ef41955b1b9594096e
#
_cell.length_a   1.000
_cell.length_b   1.000
_cell.length_c   1.000
_cell.angle_alpha   90.00
_cell.angle_beta   90.00
_cell.angle_gamma   90.00
#
_symmetry.space_group_name_H-M   'P 1'
#
loop_
_entity.id
_entity.type
_entity.pdbx_description
1 polymer ?
#
loop_
_entity_poly.entity_id
_entity_poly.type
_entity_poly.pdbx_seq_one_letter_code
_entity_poly.pdbx_strand_id
1 'polypeptide(L)'
;MQQGAIKAFDCHWADRAGHRGHSIIEAMDKGAAYKQLMQQDVIILSVKEATSPFFQAVRQRIGRQLTGNQIGGKSQFYQQGSVLIQAGLPLWDIMELLGADELHQQLARGVSLGEAMRTRPDRYSSEEIALVEAGEYSGNLAEVFSRLAEDFATREQLHNRLQLALLYPTFLLVISGLALLFIVLFVLPVIMTIFTDLGLNLPWSTRLLLSIGRISGESWLMGLAVVTALGLAACTAYQQPQLGALMDRWLLQLPCVGSLWLMKDMGMFLGILAMLLNGGIVIDQAVKNSAQSCGNRYLTEQLLEVGKHVSRGTSFYKCMTAVNIPPLVQRLIEAGEQAGELPAMLNQGSRYCRLVTEHRLSLLQTAAEPVLILVLGIAIGFIVLSIVLPMLDIMTAYL
;
A
#
# COMPACT_ATOMS: atom_id res chain seq x y z
N MET A 1 17.77 31.85 -33.42
CA MET A 1 17.07 32.28 -32.20
C MET A 1 16.54 30.99 -31.53
N GLN A 2 17.28 30.46 -30.56
CA GLN A 2 16.82 29.26 -29.81
C GLN A 2 15.79 29.73 -28.78
N GLN A 3 14.55 29.29 -28.95
CA GLN A 3 13.52 29.40 -27.93
C GLN A 3 13.92 28.50 -26.77
N GLY A 4 14.41 29.08 -25.66
CA GLY A 4 14.71 28.36 -24.42
C GLY A 4 13.43 27.80 -23.83
N ALA A 5 13.38 26.47 -23.61
CA ALA A 5 12.27 25.82 -22.95
C ALA A 5 12.15 26.34 -21.50
N ILE A 6 10.96 26.77 -21.11
CA ILE A 6 10.64 27.17 -19.73
C ILE A 6 10.77 25.93 -18.84
N LYS A 7 11.62 26.04 -17.80
CA LYS A 7 11.84 24.99 -16.80
C LYS A 7 11.24 25.41 -15.46
N ALA A 8 10.72 24.48 -14.71
CA ALA A 8 10.26 24.72 -13.34
C ALA A 8 11.41 24.55 -12.36
N PHE A 9 11.56 25.45 -11.41
CA PHE A 9 12.55 25.43 -10.36
C PHE A 9 11.88 25.37 -8.99
N ASP A 10 12.27 24.41 -8.17
CA ASP A 10 11.88 24.30 -6.76
C ASP A 10 12.82 25.13 -5.89
N CYS A 11 12.23 26.14 -5.29
CA CYS A 11 12.96 27.19 -4.58
C CYS A 11 12.58 27.15 -3.10
N HIS A 12 13.55 26.91 -2.24
CA HIS A 12 13.41 27.04 -0.79
C HIS A 12 13.92 28.40 -0.33
N TRP A 13 13.11 29.09 0.44
CA TRP A 13 13.44 30.43 0.94
C TRP A 13 13.08 30.58 2.41
N ALA A 14 13.63 31.58 3.08
CA ALA A 14 13.29 31.98 4.44
C ALA A 14 12.98 33.48 4.47
N ASP A 15 11.94 33.86 5.18
CA ASP A 15 11.63 35.27 5.47
C ASP A 15 12.57 35.82 6.54
N ARG A 16 12.68 37.14 6.64
CA ARG A 16 13.45 37.81 7.71
C ARG A 16 13.01 37.48 9.12
N ALA A 17 11.75 36.99 9.29
CA ALA A 17 11.21 36.49 10.53
C ALA A 17 11.61 35.03 10.87
N GLY A 18 12.39 34.35 9.99
CA GLY A 18 12.81 32.96 10.18
C GLY A 18 11.83 31.90 9.68
N HIS A 19 10.70 32.28 9.12
CA HIS A 19 9.77 31.32 8.53
C HIS A 19 10.33 30.76 7.22
N ARG A 20 10.34 29.45 7.09
CA ARG A 20 10.80 28.75 5.88
C ARG A 20 9.62 28.42 4.97
N GLY A 21 9.73 28.76 3.70
CA GLY A 21 8.73 28.42 2.69
C GLY A 21 9.37 27.76 1.47
N HIS A 22 8.56 27.19 0.61
CA HIS A 22 8.97 26.73 -0.71
C HIS A 22 7.98 27.24 -1.77
N SER A 23 8.49 27.52 -2.97
CA SER A 23 7.69 27.92 -4.11
C SER A 23 8.28 27.36 -5.40
N ILE A 24 7.42 26.98 -6.34
CA ILE A 24 7.83 26.52 -7.67
C ILE A 24 7.73 27.70 -8.60
N ILE A 25 8.85 28.04 -9.25
CA ILE A 25 8.95 29.19 -10.18
C ILE A 25 9.32 28.68 -11.57
N GLU A 26 8.57 29.10 -12.56
CA GLU A 26 8.86 28.83 -13.96
C GLU A 26 9.81 29.90 -14.51
N ALA A 27 11.01 29.49 -14.95
CA ALA A 27 12.01 30.37 -15.49
C ALA A 27 12.81 29.69 -16.62
N MET A 28 13.45 30.49 -17.45
CA MET A 28 14.27 29.96 -18.55
C MET A 28 15.61 29.39 -18.05
N ASP A 29 16.09 29.89 -16.92
CA ASP A 29 17.38 29.48 -16.32
C ASP A 29 17.33 29.67 -14.80
N LYS A 30 18.21 28.98 -14.10
CA LYS A 30 18.37 29.05 -12.64
C LYS A 30 18.64 30.48 -12.17
N GLY A 31 19.37 31.28 -12.98
CA GLY A 31 19.62 32.68 -12.71
C GLY A 31 18.39 33.58 -12.79
N ALA A 32 17.45 33.27 -13.69
CA ALA A 32 16.18 33.98 -13.81
C ALA A 32 15.25 33.67 -12.62
N ALA A 33 15.19 32.41 -12.18
CA ALA A 33 14.45 32.01 -10.98
C ALA A 33 14.99 32.72 -9.72
N TYR A 34 16.32 32.82 -9.62
CA TYR A 34 17.00 33.51 -8.52
C TYR A 34 16.63 35.01 -8.47
N LYS A 35 16.60 35.69 -9.63
CA LYS A 35 16.21 37.11 -9.73
C LYS A 35 14.76 37.37 -9.36
N GLN A 36 13.86 36.46 -9.72
CA GLN A 36 12.42 36.58 -9.36
C GLN A 36 12.20 36.46 -7.84
N LEU A 37 12.94 35.58 -7.16
CA LEU A 37 12.88 35.43 -5.71
C LEU A 37 13.52 36.61 -4.97
N MET A 38 14.60 37.17 -5.48
CA MET A 38 15.24 38.35 -4.88
C MET A 38 14.33 39.58 -4.85
N GLN A 39 13.34 39.67 -5.75
CA GLN A 39 12.35 40.75 -5.75
C GLN A 39 11.34 40.64 -4.61
N GLN A 40 11.25 39.48 -3.93
CA GLN A 40 10.29 39.22 -2.85
C GLN A 40 10.89 39.42 -1.44
N ASP A 41 12.11 39.98 -1.33
CA ASP A 41 12.81 40.29 -0.07
C ASP A 41 12.99 39.08 0.88
N VAL A 42 13.22 37.89 0.30
CA VAL A 42 13.41 36.61 1.00
C VAL A 42 14.84 36.11 0.85
N ILE A 43 15.34 35.40 1.87
CA ILE A 43 16.65 34.77 1.85
C ILE A 43 16.54 33.41 1.14
N ILE A 44 17.23 33.25 0.03
CA ILE A 44 17.18 32.03 -0.78
C ILE A 44 18.09 30.97 -0.17
N LEU A 45 17.54 29.84 0.23
CA LEU A 45 18.26 28.72 0.85
C LEU A 45 18.75 27.72 -0.21
N SER A 46 17.92 27.37 -1.20
CA SER A 46 18.33 26.53 -2.33
C SER A 46 17.41 26.69 -3.53
N VAL A 47 17.97 26.57 -4.75
CA VAL A 47 17.24 26.53 -6.03
C VAL A 47 17.67 25.26 -6.77
N LYS A 48 16.75 24.34 -7.02
CA LYS A 48 16.98 23.10 -7.77
C LYS A 48 16.04 23.03 -8.96
N GLU A 49 16.48 22.43 -10.07
CA GLU A 49 15.56 22.13 -11.17
C GLU A 49 14.45 21.19 -10.66
N ALA A 50 13.19 21.62 -10.77
CA ALA A 50 12.07 20.80 -10.42
C ALA A 50 11.95 19.68 -11.45
N THR A 51 12.14 18.45 -11.04
CA THR A 51 11.77 17.29 -11.83
C THR A 51 10.26 17.41 -12.13
N SER A 52 9.81 17.03 -13.33
CA SER A 52 8.45 17.27 -13.81
C SER A 52 7.40 17.00 -12.72
N PRO A 53 6.31 17.78 -12.62
CA PRO A 53 5.28 17.63 -11.58
C PRO A 53 4.69 16.22 -11.55
N PHE A 54 4.76 15.50 -12.67
CA PHE A 54 4.39 14.09 -12.77
C PHE A 54 5.32 13.17 -11.93
N PHE A 55 6.65 13.36 -12.01
CA PHE A 55 7.61 12.59 -11.20
C PHE A 55 7.52 12.92 -9.70
N GLN A 56 7.22 14.17 -9.35
CA GLN A 56 7.00 14.55 -7.96
C GLN A 56 5.71 13.97 -7.40
N ALA A 57 4.62 13.97 -8.18
CA ALA A 57 3.36 13.34 -7.78
C ALA A 57 3.49 11.82 -7.65
N VAL A 58 4.23 11.17 -8.54
CA VAL A 58 4.54 9.73 -8.47
C VAL A 58 5.45 9.44 -7.27
N ARG A 59 6.50 10.23 -7.05
CA ARG A 59 7.43 10.08 -5.92
C ARG A 59 6.76 10.35 -4.58
N GLN A 60 5.89 11.35 -4.47
CA GLN A 60 5.09 11.61 -3.26
C GLN A 60 4.06 10.51 -3.01
N ARG A 61 3.44 9.95 -4.06
CA ARG A 61 2.49 8.83 -3.91
C ARG A 61 3.19 7.51 -3.59
N ILE A 62 4.28 7.18 -4.27
CA ILE A 62 5.11 6.00 -3.98
C ILE A 62 5.77 6.17 -2.60
N GLY A 63 6.26 7.34 -2.26
CA GLY A 63 6.81 7.65 -0.94
C GLY A 63 5.75 7.53 0.17
N ARG A 64 4.50 7.95 -0.05
CA ARG A 64 3.40 7.74 0.91
C ARG A 64 2.99 6.28 1.06
N GLN A 65 3.12 5.46 0.03
CA GLN A 65 2.85 4.01 0.10
C GLN A 65 4.04 3.20 0.64
N LEU A 66 5.28 3.68 0.44
CA LEU A 66 6.51 3.02 0.91
C LEU A 66 6.93 3.44 2.33
N THR A 67 6.39 4.53 2.87
CA THR A 67 6.67 4.94 4.24
C THR A 67 5.81 4.17 5.24
N GLY A 68 6.18 2.92 5.50
CA GLY A 68 5.76 2.17 6.70
C GLY A 68 6.04 2.93 8.02
N ASN A 69 6.77 4.02 7.95
CA ASN A 69 7.09 4.94 9.04
C ASN A 69 5.87 5.68 9.63
N GLN A 70 4.74 5.77 8.91
CA GLN A 70 3.54 6.41 9.48
C GLN A 70 2.82 5.52 10.48
N ILE A 71 2.83 4.19 10.29
CA ILE A 71 2.15 3.25 11.19
C ILE A 71 2.96 3.07 12.47
N GLY A 72 4.28 2.87 12.38
CA GLY A 72 5.16 2.74 13.55
C GLY A 72 5.23 4.04 14.37
N GLY A 73 5.25 5.19 13.72
CA GLY A 73 5.16 6.48 14.38
C GLY A 73 3.86 6.66 15.16
N LYS A 74 2.72 6.16 14.65
CA LYS A 74 1.44 6.23 15.35
C LYS A 74 1.38 5.30 16.57
N SER A 75 1.89 4.08 16.47
CA SER A 75 1.98 3.17 17.61
C SER A 75 2.73 3.80 18.77
N GLN A 76 3.90 4.37 18.50
CA GLN A 76 4.71 5.07 19.51
C GLN A 76 4.02 6.32 20.05
N PHE A 77 3.40 7.12 19.20
CA PHE A 77 2.64 8.32 19.59
C PHE A 77 1.54 7.98 20.60
N TYR A 78 0.69 7.00 20.28
CA TYR A 78 -0.40 6.60 21.18
C TYR A 78 0.12 5.90 22.44
N GLN A 79 1.19 5.12 22.35
CA GLN A 79 1.77 4.46 23.53
C GLN A 79 2.37 5.46 24.51
N GLN A 80 3.18 6.40 24.02
CA GLN A 80 3.76 7.47 24.84
C GLN A 80 2.65 8.38 25.41
N GLY A 81 1.65 8.73 24.57
CA GLY A 81 0.50 9.50 25.00
C GLY A 81 -0.28 8.82 26.13
N SER A 82 -0.55 7.52 26.02
CA SER A 82 -1.21 6.73 27.06
C SER A 82 -0.49 6.81 28.41
N VAL A 83 0.83 6.62 28.40
CA VAL A 83 1.67 6.69 29.62
C VAL A 83 1.64 8.08 30.24
N LEU A 84 1.77 9.13 29.41
CA LEU A 84 1.77 10.51 29.88
C LEU A 84 0.39 10.94 30.43
N ILE A 85 -0.71 10.50 29.82
CA ILE A 85 -2.07 10.73 30.33
C ILE A 85 -2.26 10.02 31.67
N GLN A 86 -1.81 8.77 31.81
CA GLN A 86 -1.85 8.02 33.06
C GLN A 86 -1.02 8.70 34.17
N ALA A 87 0.07 9.36 33.80
CA ALA A 87 0.86 10.16 34.72
C ALA A 87 0.20 11.48 35.15
N GLY A 88 -0.96 11.81 34.57
CA GLY A 88 -1.74 13.00 34.94
C GLY A 88 -1.25 14.28 34.28
N LEU A 89 -0.46 14.24 33.22
CA LEU A 89 -0.05 15.43 32.50
C LEU A 89 -1.23 16.03 31.72
N PRO A 90 -1.32 17.36 31.60
CA PRO A 90 -2.31 18.01 30.75
C PRO A 90 -2.15 17.63 29.28
N LEU A 91 -3.26 17.42 28.55
CA LEU A 91 -3.25 16.97 27.15
C LEU A 91 -2.48 17.92 26.22
N TRP A 92 -2.54 19.22 26.44
CA TRP A 92 -1.82 20.20 25.62
C TRP A 92 -0.31 20.09 25.79
N ASP A 93 0.21 19.83 27.03
CA ASP A 93 1.63 19.56 27.29
C ASP A 93 2.08 18.25 26.65
N ILE A 94 1.23 17.22 26.68
CA ILE A 94 1.51 15.93 26.07
C ILE A 94 1.68 16.09 24.54
N MET A 95 0.82 16.85 23.90
CA MET A 95 0.92 17.07 22.44
C MET A 95 2.19 17.83 22.06
N GLU A 96 2.66 18.76 22.87
CA GLU A 96 3.94 19.44 22.71
C GLU A 96 5.10 18.44 22.83
N LEU A 97 5.13 17.63 23.90
CA LEU A 97 6.17 16.62 24.13
C LEU A 97 6.24 15.56 23.02
N LEU A 98 5.10 15.22 22.41
CA LEU A 98 5.01 14.27 21.30
C LEU A 98 5.28 14.91 19.93
N GLY A 99 5.59 16.21 19.88
CA GLY A 99 5.86 16.94 18.64
C GLY A 99 4.65 17.12 17.75
N ALA A 100 3.45 17.13 18.35
CA ALA A 100 2.19 17.35 17.65
C ALA A 100 1.75 18.83 17.76
N ASP A 101 2.61 19.75 17.32
CA ASP A 101 2.47 21.21 17.50
C ASP A 101 1.11 21.75 17.07
N GLU A 102 0.52 21.19 16.01
CA GLU A 102 -0.80 21.62 15.52
C GLU A 102 -1.93 21.25 16.49
N LEU A 103 -1.88 20.05 17.07
CA LEU A 103 -2.83 19.64 18.10
C LEU A 103 -2.62 20.44 19.37
N HIS A 104 -1.36 20.66 19.77
CA HIS A 104 -1.04 21.51 20.92
C HIS A 104 -1.67 22.90 20.80
N GLN A 105 -1.53 23.59 19.66
CA GLN A 105 -2.09 24.91 19.44
C GLN A 105 -3.62 24.94 19.51
N GLN A 106 -4.30 23.90 19.04
CA GLN A 106 -5.77 23.83 19.09
C GLN A 106 -6.27 23.53 20.50
N LEU A 107 -5.63 22.60 21.20
CA LEU A 107 -5.92 22.29 22.60
C LEU A 107 -5.69 23.51 23.52
N ALA A 108 -4.62 24.28 23.28
CA ALA A 108 -4.36 25.53 24.02
C ALA A 108 -5.45 26.59 23.81
N ARG A 109 -6.21 26.51 22.69
CA ARG A 109 -7.38 27.36 22.42
C ARG A 109 -8.68 26.80 22.99
N GLY A 110 -8.64 25.68 23.71
CA GLY A 110 -9.80 25.04 24.29
C GLY A 110 -10.59 24.12 23.34
N VAL A 111 -10.05 23.80 22.16
CA VAL A 111 -10.66 22.83 21.25
C VAL A 111 -10.42 21.42 21.79
N SER A 112 -11.42 20.53 21.70
CA SER A 112 -11.24 19.12 22.11
C SER A 112 -10.23 18.39 21.20
N LEU A 113 -9.60 17.33 21.72
CA LEU A 113 -8.61 16.57 20.95
C LEU A 113 -9.25 15.91 19.72
N GLY A 114 -10.43 15.33 19.85
CA GLY A 114 -11.17 14.73 18.75
C GLY A 114 -11.51 15.74 17.66
N GLU A 115 -11.95 16.94 18.03
CA GLU A 115 -12.23 18.02 17.08
C GLU A 115 -10.95 18.53 16.41
N ALA A 116 -9.86 18.67 17.16
CA ALA A 116 -8.56 19.02 16.63
C ALA A 116 -8.04 17.99 15.61
N MET A 117 -8.18 16.70 15.89
CA MET A 117 -7.81 15.62 14.96
C MET A 117 -8.68 15.63 13.70
N ARG A 118 -9.95 16.00 13.79
CA ARG A 118 -10.89 16.07 12.64
C ARG A 118 -10.48 17.13 11.62
N THR A 119 -9.72 18.15 12.01
CA THR A 119 -9.18 19.14 11.07
C THR A 119 -8.09 18.58 10.14
N ARG A 120 -7.57 17.39 10.46
CA ARG A 120 -6.46 16.74 9.73
C ARG A 120 -6.83 15.32 9.29
N PRO A 121 -7.79 15.16 8.35
CA PRO A 121 -8.22 13.85 7.85
C PRO A 121 -7.14 13.14 7.02
N ASP A 122 -6.07 13.85 6.66
CA ASP A 122 -4.87 13.31 6.02
C ASP A 122 -3.97 12.53 7.01
N ARG A 123 -4.04 12.82 8.31
CA ARG A 123 -3.23 12.19 9.36
C ARG A 123 -4.01 11.23 10.25
N TYR A 124 -5.25 11.54 10.56
CA TYR A 124 -6.08 10.79 11.49
C TYR A 124 -7.29 10.20 10.77
N SER A 125 -7.49 8.91 10.94
CA SER A 125 -8.62 8.20 10.35
C SER A 125 -9.92 8.47 11.13
N SER A 126 -11.06 8.23 10.49
CA SER A 126 -12.37 8.41 11.13
C SER A 126 -12.55 7.52 12.35
N GLU A 127 -11.95 6.32 12.36
CA GLU A 127 -11.97 5.42 13.52
C GLU A 127 -11.16 5.95 14.69
N GLU A 128 -9.95 6.52 14.43
CA GLU A 128 -9.13 7.15 15.47
C GLU A 128 -9.87 8.30 16.13
N ILE A 129 -10.45 9.19 15.31
CA ILE A 129 -11.21 10.35 15.79
C ILE A 129 -12.39 9.92 16.65
N ALA A 130 -13.19 8.96 16.16
CA ALA A 130 -14.35 8.46 16.88
C ALA A 130 -14.00 7.85 18.25
N LEU A 131 -12.89 7.10 18.32
CA LEU A 131 -12.40 6.52 19.58
C LEU A 131 -11.89 7.60 20.54
N VAL A 132 -11.14 8.57 20.05
CA VAL A 132 -10.62 9.67 20.87
C VAL A 132 -11.77 10.51 21.42
N GLU A 133 -12.76 10.85 20.59
CA GLU A 133 -13.97 11.56 21.03
C GLU A 133 -14.74 10.79 22.12
N ALA A 134 -14.91 9.47 21.93
CA ALA A 134 -15.53 8.62 22.94
C ALA A 134 -14.72 8.58 24.24
N GLY A 135 -13.38 8.51 24.13
CA GLY A 135 -12.47 8.55 25.27
C GLY A 135 -12.48 9.88 26.02
N GLU A 136 -12.56 11.01 25.30
CA GLU A 136 -12.72 12.34 25.90
C GLU A 136 -14.05 12.45 26.64
N TYR A 137 -15.14 12.02 26.00
CA TYR A 137 -16.47 12.07 26.60
C TYR A 137 -16.59 11.19 27.84
N SER A 138 -16.01 10.01 27.85
CA SER A 138 -16.05 9.07 28.99
C SER A 138 -14.98 9.36 30.05
N GLY A 139 -14.03 10.26 29.79
CA GLY A 139 -12.87 10.50 30.64
C GLY A 139 -11.82 9.40 30.66
N ASN A 140 -11.89 8.45 29.73
CA ASN A 140 -11.02 7.27 29.67
C ASN A 140 -10.02 7.31 28.50
N LEU A 141 -9.48 8.49 28.24
CA LEU A 141 -8.59 8.73 27.10
C LEU A 141 -7.29 7.88 27.15
N ALA A 142 -6.77 7.61 28.35
CA ALA A 142 -5.58 6.81 28.55
C ALA A 142 -5.77 5.37 28.05
N GLU A 143 -6.91 4.75 28.32
CA GLU A 143 -7.24 3.41 27.83
C GLU A 143 -7.42 3.40 26.32
N VAL A 144 -8.09 4.42 25.77
CA VAL A 144 -8.26 4.56 24.30
C VAL A 144 -6.91 4.68 23.62
N PHE A 145 -6.00 5.49 24.13
CA PHE A 145 -4.64 5.62 23.60
C PHE A 145 -3.85 4.30 23.66
N SER A 146 -3.96 3.57 24.80
CA SER A 146 -3.34 2.25 24.93
C SER A 146 -3.86 1.25 23.88
N ARG A 147 -5.18 1.21 23.67
CA ARG A 147 -5.81 0.35 22.67
C ARG A 147 -5.39 0.72 21.24
N LEU A 148 -5.37 2.02 20.92
CA LEU A 148 -4.88 2.51 19.63
C LEU A 148 -3.41 2.13 19.42
N ALA A 149 -2.56 2.24 20.45
CA ALA A 149 -1.17 1.84 20.39
C ALA A 149 -1.00 0.35 20.05
N GLU A 150 -1.76 -0.53 20.71
CA GLU A 150 -1.76 -1.96 20.44
C GLU A 150 -2.24 -2.30 19.03
N ASP A 151 -3.29 -1.63 18.56
CA ASP A 151 -3.83 -1.85 17.21
C ASP A 151 -2.82 -1.42 16.15
N PHE A 152 -2.23 -0.22 16.28
CA PHE A 152 -1.19 0.23 15.35
C PHE A 152 0.08 -0.62 15.41
N ALA A 153 0.51 -1.07 16.59
CA ALA A 153 1.64 -2.00 16.73
C ALA A 153 1.38 -3.32 15.98
N THR A 154 0.14 -3.81 16.07
CA THR A 154 -0.25 -5.03 15.38
C THR A 154 -0.31 -4.86 13.86
N ARG A 155 -0.85 -3.72 13.39
CA ARG A 155 -0.86 -3.36 11.96
C ARG A 155 0.56 -3.24 11.42
N GLU A 156 1.46 -2.62 12.18
CA GLU A 156 2.88 -2.49 11.84
C GLU A 156 3.57 -3.84 11.73
N GLN A 157 3.38 -4.72 12.70
CA GLN A 157 3.95 -6.07 12.68
C GLN A 157 3.48 -6.86 11.45
N LEU A 158 2.18 -6.81 11.13
CA LEU A 158 1.65 -7.46 9.94
C LEU A 158 2.25 -6.87 8.66
N HIS A 159 2.35 -5.55 8.59
CA HIS A 159 2.93 -4.86 7.43
C HIS A 159 4.40 -5.24 7.23
N ASN A 160 5.19 -5.24 8.31
CA ASN A 160 6.60 -5.63 8.28
C ASN A 160 6.77 -7.10 7.87
N ARG A 161 5.93 -8.01 8.37
CA ARG A 161 5.92 -9.41 7.96
C ARG A 161 5.59 -9.56 6.47
N LEU A 162 4.62 -8.81 5.96
CA LEU A 162 4.27 -8.79 4.53
C LEU A 162 5.43 -8.30 3.67
N GLN A 163 6.10 -7.23 4.06
CA GLN A 163 7.25 -6.69 3.33
C GLN A 163 8.41 -7.69 3.30
N LEU A 164 8.77 -8.27 4.45
CA LEU A 164 9.83 -9.27 4.53
C LEU A 164 9.49 -10.52 3.71
N ALA A 165 8.21 -10.91 3.72
CA ALA A 165 7.71 -12.03 2.94
C ALA A 165 7.93 -11.88 1.44
N LEU A 166 7.75 -10.66 0.93
CA LEU A 166 7.87 -10.35 -0.49
C LEU A 166 9.30 -10.03 -0.93
N LEU A 167 10.18 -9.71 0.00
CA LEU A 167 11.55 -9.29 -0.31
C LEU A 167 12.34 -10.40 -1.03
N TYR A 168 12.32 -11.63 -0.49
CA TYR A 168 13.06 -12.76 -1.06
C TYR A 168 12.54 -13.15 -2.46
N PRO A 169 11.22 -13.39 -2.68
CA PRO A 169 10.70 -13.65 -4.02
C PRO A 169 11.00 -12.56 -5.02
N THR A 170 10.89 -11.29 -4.63
CA THR A 170 11.19 -10.16 -5.52
C THR A 170 12.66 -10.12 -5.91
N PHE A 171 13.57 -10.32 -4.94
CA PHE A 171 15.00 -10.38 -5.20
C PHE A 171 15.37 -11.52 -6.16
N LEU A 172 14.80 -12.71 -5.93
CA LEU A 172 15.02 -13.86 -6.79
C LEU A 172 14.49 -13.64 -8.21
N LEU A 173 13.29 -13.05 -8.35
CA LEU A 173 12.73 -12.70 -9.66
C LEU A 173 13.59 -11.67 -10.41
N VAL A 174 14.11 -10.66 -9.72
CA VAL A 174 14.99 -9.64 -10.33
C VAL A 174 16.28 -10.28 -10.84
N ILE A 175 16.96 -11.07 -10.01
CA ILE A 175 18.21 -11.73 -10.43
C ILE A 175 17.95 -12.69 -11.60
N SER A 176 16.88 -13.46 -11.53
CA SER A 176 16.50 -14.40 -12.58
C SER A 176 16.13 -13.70 -13.88
N GLY A 177 15.41 -12.60 -13.79
CA GLY A 177 15.09 -11.74 -14.92
C GLY A 177 16.33 -11.15 -15.57
N LEU A 178 17.31 -10.70 -14.77
CA LEU A 178 18.60 -10.21 -15.27
C LEU A 178 19.41 -11.32 -15.95
N ALA A 179 19.43 -12.53 -15.38
CA ALA A 179 20.11 -13.67 -15.99
C ALA A 179 19.48 -14.06 -17.33
N LEU A 180 18.14 -14.13 -17.40
CA LEU A 180 17.42 -14.37 -18.65
C LEU A 180 17.69 -13.28 -19.69
N LEU A 181 17.65 -12.03 -19.28
CA LEU A 181 17.95 -10.88 -20.14
C LEU A 181 19.38 -10.96 -20.68
N PHE A 182 20.35 -11.31 -19.84
CA PHE A 182 21.73 -11.51 -20.24
C PHE A 182 21.85 -12.60 -21.33
N ILE A 183 21.18 -13.73 -21.15
CA ILE A 183 21.19 -14.82 -22.13
C ILE A 183 20.59 -14.34 -23.46
N VAL A 184 19.47 -13.65 -23.44
CA VAL A 184 18.78 -13.14 -24.64
C VAL A 184 19.61 -12.07 -25.36
N LEU A 185 20.28 -11.18 -24.65
CA LEU A 185 21.01 -10.07 -25.25
C LEU A 185 22.43 -10.42 -25.68
N PHE A 186 23.10 -11.35 -25.00
CA PHE A 186 24.50 -11.65 -25.25
C PHE A 186 24.71 -13.05 -25.84
N VAL A 187 24.04 -14.09 -25.34
CA VAL A 187 24.26 -15.46 -25.78
C VAL A 187 23.52 -15.77 -27.08
N LEU A 188 22.25 -15.37 -27.14
CA LEU A 188 21.40 -15.66 -28.29
C LEU A 188 21.92 -15.05 -29.62
N PRO A 189 22.43 -13.80 -29.70
CA PRO A 189 22.99 -13.24 -30.94
C PRO A 189 24.21 -14.00 -31.44
N VAL A 190 25.08 -14.45 -30.53
CA VAL A 190 26.27 -15.26 -30.93
C VAL A 190 25.86 -16.57 -31.60
N ILE A 191 24.82 -17.20 -31.08
CA ILE A 191 24.28 -18.43 -31.66
C ILE A 191 23.66 -18.16 -33.03
N MET A 192 22.95 -17.03 -33.17
CA MET A 192 22.34 -16.63 -34.45
C MET A 192 23.37 -16.42 -35.55
N THR A 193 24.50 -15.78 -35.28
CA THR A 193 25.56 -15.61 -36.30
C THR A 193 26.07 -16.96 -36.81
N ILE A 194 26.28 -17.91 -35.91
CA ILE A 194 26.70 -19.28 -36.28
C ILE A 194 25.67 -19.96 -37.22
N PHE A 195 24.37 -19.81 -36.92
CA PHE A 195 23.31 -20.43 -37.76
C PHE A 195 23.16 -19.76 -39.13
N THR A 196 23.26 -18.42 -39.17
CA THR A 196 23.20 -17.68 -40.42
C THR A 196 24.40 -18.01 -41.32
N ASP A 197 25.59 -18.15 -40.76
CA ASP A 197 26.80 -18.50 -41.48
C ASP A 197 26.76 -19.93 -42.06
N LEU A 198 26.06 -20.85 -41.40
CA LEU A 198 25.85 -22.21 -41.84
C LEU A 198 24.63 -22.38 -42.77
N GLY A 199 23.86 -21.34 -43.05
CA GLY A 199 22.68 -21.37 -43.93
C GLY A 199 21.52 -22.24 -43.44
N LEU A 200 21.45 -22.53 -42.15
CA LEU A 200 20.47 -23.43 -41.54
C LEU A 200 19.20 -22.72 -41.12
N ASN A 201 18.06 -23.40 -41.24
CA ASN A 201 16.78 -22.88 -40.76
C ASN A 201 16.70 -22.93 -39.22
N LEU A 202 16.39 -21.81 -38.60
CA LEU A 202 16.21 -21.74 -37.15
C LEU A 202 14.98 -22.54 -36.70
N PRO A 203 15.10 -23.37 -35.65
CA PRO A 203 13.98 -24.05 -35.00
C PRO A 203 12.93 -23.10 -34.49
N TRP A 204 11.72 -23.60 -34.33
CA TRP A 204 10.59 -22.80 -33.84
C TRP A 204 10.84 -22.20 -32.45
N SER A 205 11.51 -22.93 -31.57
CA SER A 205 11.86 -22.46 -30.19
C SER A 205 12.79 -21.24 -30.21
N THR A 206 13.82 -21.30 -31.11
CA THR A 206 14.74 -20.17 -31.29
C THR A 206 14.04 -18.97 -31.96
N ARG A 207 13.12 -19.21 -32.93
CA ARG A 207 12.31 -18.13 -33.54
C ARG A 207 11.41 -17.44 -32.51
N LEU A 208 10.84 -18.18 -31.57
CA LEU A 208 9.99 -17.64 -30.50
C LEU A 208 10.82 -16.77 -29.55
N LEU A 209 12.01 -17.23 -29.12
CA LEU A 209 12.97 -16.44 -28.37
C LEU A 209 13.40 -15.17 -29.09
N LEU A 210 13.61 -15.27 -30.40
CA LEU A 210 13.99 -14.14 -31.26
C LEU A 210 12.86 -13.12 -31.42
N SER A 211 11.62 -13.56 -31.51
CA SER A 211 10.48 -12.64 -31.54
C SER A 211 10.42 -11.80 -30.26
N ILE A 212 10.74 -12.42 -29.13
CA ILE A 212 10.88 -11.73 -27.84
C ILE A 212 12.14 -10.86 -27.83
N GLY A 213 13.27 -11.34 -28.36
CA GLY A 213 14.54 -10.62 -28.44
C GLY A 213 14.54 -9.46 -29.45
N ARG A 214 13.84 -9.58 -30.59
CA ARG A 214 13.67 -8.47 -31.54
C ARG A 214 12.86 -7.32 -30.98
N ILE A 215 11.89 -7.61 -30.10
CA ILE A 215 11.20 -6.60 -29.32
C ILE A 215 12.19 -5.86 -28.39
N SER A 216 13.28 -6.55 -27.94
CA SER A 216 14.29 -5.94 -27.06
C SER A 216 15.41 -5.19 -27.79
N GLY A 217 15.72 -5.46 -29.07
CA GLY A 217 16.89 -4.87 -29.79
C GLY A 217 16.68 -3.43 -30.25
N GLU A 218 15.56 -3.12 -30.92
CA GLU A 218 15.22 -1.75 -31.38
C GLU A 218 14.03 -1.15 -30.63
N SER A 219 13.23 -1.98 -29.99
CA SER A 219 11.96 -1.59 -29.35
C SER A 219 11.88 -1.89 -27.85
N TRP A 220 13.02 -2.15 -27.18
CA TRP A 220 13.00 -2.40 -25.72
C TRP A 220 12.44 -1.21 -24.94
N LEU A 221 12.72 0.02 -25.42
CA LEU A 221 12.10 1.24 -24.90
C LEU A 221 10.58 1.22 -25.13
N MET A 222 10.13 0.70 -26.26
CA MET A 222 8.71 0.57 -26.58
C MET A 222 8.06 -0.54 -25.74
N GLY A 223 8.73 -1.68 -25.52
CA GLY A 223 8.30 -2.73 -24.59
C GLY A 223 8.23 -2.24 -23.14
N LEU A 224 9.25 -1.53 -22.68
CA LEU A 224 9.26 -0.88 -21.37
C LEU A 224 8.17 0.20 -21.29
N ALA A 225 7.98 0.99 -22.34
CA ALA A 225 6.92 2.00 -22.42
C ALA A 225 5.52 1.37 -22.39
N VAL A 226 5.32 0.23 -23.06
CA VAL A 226 4.05 -0.52 -23.02
C VAL A 226 3.79 -1.10 -21.62
N VAL A 227 4.79 -1.73 -21.00
CA VAL A 227 4.66 -2.27 -19.63
C VAL A 227 4.40 -1.14 -18.62
N THR A 228 5.13 -0.03 -18.74
CA THR A 228 4.91 1.13 -17.87
C THR A 228 3.57 1.81 -18.15
N ALA A 229 3.15 1.92 -19.41
CA ALA A 229 1.85 2.45 -19.79
C ALA A 229 0.70 1.57 -19.29
N LEU A 230 0.82 0.23 -19.41
CA LEU A 230 -0.14 -0.73 -18.85
C LEU A 230 -0.19 -0.64 -17.32
N GLY A 231 0.97 -0.55 -16.66
CA GLY A 231 1.05 -0.34 -15.22
C GLY A 231 0.39 0.97 -14.77
N LEU A 232 0.65 2.05 -15.49
CA LEU A 232 0.02 3.35 -15.26
C LEU A 232 -1.48 3.32 -15.55
N ALA A 233 -1.91 2.68 -16.65
CA ALA A 233 -3.31 2.52 -17.00
C ALA A 233 -4.05 1.67 -15.94
N ALA A 234 -3.45 0.59 -15.46
CA ALA A 234 -3.99 -0.21 -14.36
C ALA A 234 -4.08 0.62 -13.06
N CYS A 235 -3.04 1.41 -12.75
CA CYS A 235 -3.01 2.27 -11.57
C CYS A 235 -4.07 3.40 -11.66
N THR A 236 -4.27 4.00 -12.82
CA THR A 236 -5.31 5.02 -13.05
C THR A 236 -6.72 4.41 -13.06
N ALA A 237 -6.88 3.22 -13.65
CA ALA A 237 -8.13 2.47 -13.62
C ALA A 237 -8.52 2.09 -12.19
N TYR A 238 -7.56 1.67 -11.36
CA TYR A 238 -7.79 1.38 -9.94
C TYR A 238 -8.24 2.62 -9.15
N GLN A 239 -7.83 3.82 -9.56
CA GLN A 239 -8.25 5.07 -8.89
C GLN A 239 -9.71 5.44 -9.17
N GLN A 240 -10.29 4.98 -10.29
CA GLN A 240 -11.71 5.20 -10.58
C GLN A 240 -12.58 4.35 -9.65
N PRO A 241 -13.58 4.93 -8.94
CA PRO A 241 -14.34 4.22 -7.92
C PRO A 241 -15.06 2.98 -8.48
N GLN A 242 -15.59 3.04 -9.68
CA GLN A 242 -16.33 1.95 -10.32
C GLN A 242 -15.40 0.80 -10.79
N LEU A 243 -14.28 1.14 -11.44
CA LEU A 243 -13.32 0.15 -11.92
C LEU A 243 -12.52 -0.47 -10.77
N GLY A 244 -12.20 0.32 -9.74
CA GLY A 244 -11.54 -0.16 -8.53
C GLY A 244 -12.39 -1.22 -7.80
N ALA A 245 -13.68 -0.98 -7.63
CA ALA A 245 -14.58 -1.94 -6.99
C ALA A 245 -14.73 -3.25 -7.80
N LEU A 246 -14.74 -3.17 -9.14
CA LEU A 246 -14.72 -4.35 -9.99
C LEU A 246 -13.41 -5.15 -9.87
N MET A 247 -12.26 -4.46 -9.88
CA MET A 247 -10.96 -5.09 -9.68
C MET A 247 -10.85 -5.73 -8.30
N ASP A 248 -11.33 -5.06 -7.25
CA ASP A 248 -11.37 -5.56 -5.89
C ASP A 248 -12.27 -6.80 -5.76
N ARG A 249 -13.39 -6.84 -6.48
CA ARG A 249 -14.26 -8.02 -6.56
C ARG A 249 -13.57 -9.20 -7.24
N TRP A 250 -12.86 -8.96 -8.36
CA TRP A 250 -12.08 -9.99 -9.06
C TRP A 250 -10.93 -10.50 -8.18
N LEU A 251 -10.27 -9.61 -7.46
CA LEU A 251 -9.19 -9.98 -6.53
C LEU A 251 -9.68 -10.94 -5.44
N LEU A 252 -10.89 -10.71 -4.90
CA LEU A 252 -11.49 -11.60 -3.91
C LEU A 252 -11.85 -12.98 -4.47
N GLN A 253 -12.04 -13.13 -5.79
CA GLN A 253 -12.35 -14.41 -6.44
C GLN A 253 -11.10 -15.26 -6.74
N LEU A 254 -9.89 -14.65 -6.67
CA LEU A 254 -8.67 -15.39 -6.90
C LEU A 254 -8.42 -16.42 -5.78
N PRO A 255 -8.18 -17.69 -6.12
CA PRO A 255 -7.84 -18.70 -5.12
C PRO A 255 -6.57 -18.28 -4.36
N CYS A 256 -6.50 -18.56 -3.09
CA CYS A 256 -5.42 -18.21 -2.15
C CYS A 256 -5.32 -16.70 -1.82
N VAL A 257 -5.21 -15.81 -2.83
CA VAL A 257 -5.03 -14.36 -2.63
C VAL A 257 -6.32 -13.72 -2.12
N GLY A 258 -7.46 -13.98 -2.76
CA GLY A 258 -8.74 -13.37 -2.38
C GLY A 258 -9.14 -13.68 -0.95
N SER A 259 -8.93 -14.93 -0.53
CA SER A 259 -9.23 -15.32 0.84
C SER A 259 -8.28 -14.70 1.88
N LEU A 260 -7.04 -14.40 1.51
CA LEU A 260 -6.09 -13.71 2.39
C LEU A 260 -6.51 -12.25 2.60
N TRP A 261 -6.86 -11.55 1.51
CA TRP A 261 -7.35 -10.16 1.58
C TRP A 261 -8.65 -10.06 2.37
N LEU A 262 -9.59 -10.98 2.13
CA LEU A 262 -10.84 -11.04 2.88
C LEU A 262 -10.61 -11.21 4.38
N MET A 263 -9.73 -12.15 4.78
CA MET A 263 -9.44 -12.40 6.19
C MET A 263 -8.75 -11.21 6.84
N LYS A 264 -7.80 -10.58 6.15
CA LYS A 264 -7.10 -9.38 6.62
C LYS A 264 -8.09 -8.24 6.90
N ASP A 265 -8.92 -7.88 5.90
CA ASP A 265 -9.85 -6.76 6.02
C ASP A 265 -10.97 -7.06 7.03
N MET A 266 -11.47 -8.31 7.05
CA MET A 266 -12.47 -8.73 8.04
C MET A 266 -11.91 -8.71 9.47
N GLY A 267 -10.68 -9.17 9.66
CA GLY A 267 -10.02 -9.10 10.97
C GLY A 267 -9.86 -7.67 11.47
N MET A 268 -9.55 -6.74 10.57
CA MET A 268 -9.45 -5.31 10.87
C MET A 268 -10.82 -4.71 11.20
N PHE A 269 -11.83 -4.98 10.38
CA PHE A 269 -13.21 -4.53 10.63
C PHE A 269 -13.74 -5.00 11.99
N LEU A 270 -13.62 -6.29 12.28
CA LEU A 270 -14.11 -6.87 13.53
C LEU A 270 -13.39 -6.31 14.76
N GLY A 271 -12.06 -6.10 14.65
CA GLY A 271 -11.26 -5.55 15.75
C GLY A 271 -11.65 -4.11 16.08
N ILE A 272 -11.79 -3.27 15.05
CA ILE A 272 -12.19 -1.86 15.22
C ILE A 272 -13.64 -1.79 15.70
N LEU A 273 -14.55 -2.61 15.14
CA LEU A 273 -15.94 -2.66 15.59
C LEU A 273 -16.02 -3.03 17.08
N ALA A 274 -15.27 -4.05 17.52
CA ALA A 274 -15.19 -4.43 18.93
C ALA A 274 -14.71 -3.28 19.83
N MET A 275 -13.69 -2.55 19.35
CA MET A 275 -13.10 -1.42 20.06
C MET A 275 -14.09 -0.25 20.20
N LEU A 276 -14.79 0.10 19.11
CA LEU A 276 -15.79 1.17 19.10
C LEU A 276 -16.99 0.84 20.00
N LEU A 277 -17.48 -0.40 19.95
CA LEU A 277 -18.58 -0.86 20.82
C LEU A 277 -18.18 -0.87 22.32
N ASN A 278 -16.95 -1.30 22.64
CA ASN A 278 -16.40 -1.21 24.00
C ASN A 278 -16.24 0.23 24.47
N GLY A 279 -16.00 1.19 23.53
CA GLY A 279 -15.97 2.61 23.79
C GLY A 279 -17.37 3.25 23.96
N GLY A 280 -18.46 2.45 23.88
CA GLY A 280 -19.84 2.91 24.04
C GLY A 280 -20.46 3.56 22.79
N ILE A 281 -19.81 3.43 21.64
CA ILE A 281 -20.35 3.94 20.37
C ILE A 281 -21.49 3.04 19.90
N VAL A 282 -22.58 3.65 19.46
CA VAL A 282 -23.78 2.92 18.96
C VAL A 282 -23.41 2.09 17.73
N ILE A 283 -23.98 0.87 17.63
CA ILE A 283 -23.59 -0.16 16.69
C ILE A 283 -23.66 0.29 15.20
N ASP A 284 -24.62 1.12 14.84
CA ASP A 284 -24.76 1.63 13.47
C ASP A 284 -23.60 2.55 13.07
N GLN A 285 -23.20 3.44 13.96
CA GLN A 285 -22.04 4.32 13.78
C GLN A 285 -20.73 3.53 13.86
N ALA A 286 -20.65 2.57 14.78
CA ALA A 286 -19.49 1.72 14.94
C ALA A 286 -19.26 0.89 13.65
N VAL A 287 -20.29 0.29 13.07
CA VAL A 287 -20.21 -0.45 11.78
C VAL A 287 -19.77 0.47 10.64
N LYS A 288 -20.33 1.67 10.55
CA LYS A 288 -19.98 2.64 9.51
C LYS A 288 -18.51 3.06 9.59
N ASN A 289 -18.03 3.38 10.79
CA ASN A 289 -16.65 3.80 10.99
C ASN A 289 -15.66 2.65 10.76
N SER A 290 -15.96 1.45 11.27
CA SER A 290 -15.11 0.29 11.06
C SER A 290 -15.09 -0.20 9.61
N ALA A 291 -16.18 -0.07 8.85
CA ALA A 291 -16.21 -0.42 7.43
C ALA A 291 -15.24 0.43 6.59
N GLN A 292 -15.03 1.69 6.95
CA GLN A 292 -14.10 2.58 6.24
C GLN A 292 -12.63 2.19 6.39
N SER A 293 -12.29 1.36 7.37
CA SER A 293 -10.94 0.85 7.57
C SER A 293 -10.56 -0.31 6.65
N CYS A 294 -11.54 -0.93 5.97
CA CYS A 294 -11.30 -1.99 5.01
C CYS A 294 -10.58 -1.44 3.77
N GLY A 295 -9.57 -2.16 3.31
CA GLY A 295 -8.83 -1.80 2.10
C GLY A 295 -9.59 -2.11 0.80
N ASN A 296 -10.46 -3.10 0.82
CA ASN A 296 -11.25 -3.54 -0.32
C ASN A 296 -12.57 -2.78 -0.41
N ARG A 297 -12.77 -2.03 -1.50
CA ARG A 297 -13.96 -1.16 -1.70
C ARG A 297 -15.25 -1.96 -1.77
N TYR A 298 -15.24 -3.12 -2.42
CA TYR A 298 -16.41 -3.97 -2.54
C TYR A 298 -16.88 -4.48 -1.16
N LEU A 299 -15.94 -4.88 -0.30
CA LEU A 299 -16.23 -5.28 1.07
C LEU A 299 -16.74 -4.09 1.91
N THR A 300 -16.13 -2.93 1.76
CA THR A 300 -16.58 -1.69 2.42
C THR A 300 -18.03 -1.36 2.08
N GLU A 301 -18.41 -1.43 0.79
CA GLU A 301 -19.80 -1.18 0.36
C GLU A 301 -20.79 -2.18 0.99
N GLN A 302 -20.43 -3.47 1.03
CA GLN A 302 -21.27 -4.48 1.69
C GLN A 302 -21.44 -4.21 3.17
N LEU A 303 -20.35 -3.85 3.88
CA LEU A 303 -20.41 -3.57 5.31
C LEU A 303 -21.16 -2.26 5.62
N LEU A 304 -21.06 -1.24 4.77
CA LEU A 304 -21.88 -0.04 4.88
C LEU A 304 -23.38 -0.34 4.70
N GLU A 305 -23.74 -1.27 3.82
CA GLU A 305 -25.13 -1.71 3.67
C GLU A 305 -25.61 -2.47 4.91
N VAL A 306 -24.75 -3.31 5.52
CA VAL A 306 -25.03 -3.93 6.83
C VAL A 306 -25.35 -2.84 7.86
N GLY A 307 -24.55 -1.77 7.95
CA GLY A 307 -24.79 -0.65 8.86
C GLY A 307 -26.18 -0.02 8.67
N LYS A 308 -26.63 0.18 7.41
CA LYS A 308 -27.97 0.71 7.11
C LYS A 308 -29.09 -0.23 7.55
N HIS A 309 -28.92 -1.54 7.44
CA HIS A 309 -29.92 -2.49 7.91
C HIS A 309 -29.97 -2.57 9.44
N VAL A 310 -28.81 -2.52 10.09
CA VAL A 310 -28.73 -2.49 11.56
C VAL A 310 -29.38 -1.23 12.12
N SER A 311 -29.20 -0.05 11.49
CA SER A 311 -29.89 1.19 11.92
C SER A 311 -31.41 1.13 11.81
N ARG A 312 -31.95 0.21 10.99
CA ARG A 312 -33.39 -0.07 10.89
C ARG A 312 -33.90 -1.14 11.87
N GLY A 313 -33.04 -1.58 12.80
CA GLY A 313 -33.39 -2.55 13.83
C GLY A 313 -33.25 -4.00 13.41
N THR A 314 -32.60 -4.30 12.27
CA THR A 314 -32.30 -5.69 11.88
C THR A 314 -31.13 -6.21 12.70
N SER A 315 -31.21 -7.47 13.19
CA SER A 315 -30.13 -8.15 13.91
C SER A 315 -28.82 -8.09 13.13
N PHE A 316 -27.72 -7.73 13.80
CA PHE A 316 -26.40 -7.62 13.19
C PHE A 316 -25.95 -8.95 12.59
N TYR A 317 -26.19 -10.07 13.29
CA TYR A 317 -25.92 -11.41 12.78
C TYR A 317 -26.63 -11.68 11.44
N LYS A 318 -27.94 -11.40 11.35
CA LYS A 318 -28.71 -11.59 10.11
C LYS A 318 -28.15 -10.75 8.95
N CYS A 319 -27.76 -9.54 9.21
CA CYS A 319 -27.13 -8.68 8.19
C CYS A 319 -25.78 -9.24 7.75
N MET A 320 -24.97 -9.74 8.68
CA MET A 320 -23.64 -10.30 8.39
C MET A 320 -23.69 -11.64 7.64
N THR A 321 -24.80 -12.40 7.69
CA THR A 321 -24.93 -13.62 6.88
C THR A 321 -24.99 -13.36 5.37
N ALA A 322 -25.35 -12.15 4.95
CA ALA A 322 -25.32 -11.73 3.55
C ALA A 322 -23.91 -11.44 3.04
N VAL A 323 -22.94 -11.22 3.94
CA VAL A 323 -21.54 -10.99 3.61
C VAL A 323 -20.81 -12.34 3.61
N ASN A 324 -19.93 -12.54 2.63
CA ASN A 324 -19.15 -13.79 2.54
C ASN A 324 -18.06 -13.81 3.61
N ILE A 325 -18.39 -14.22 4.83
CA ILE A 325 -17.49 -14.31 5.98
C ILE A 325 -17.32 -15.76 6.44
N PRO A 326 -16.21 -16.09 7.14
CA PRO A 326 -15.96 -17.44 7.64
C PRO A 326 -17.08 -17.95 8.55
N PRO A 327 -17.48 -19.23 8.45
CA PRO A 327 -18.54 -19.78 9.28
C PRO A 327 -18.28 -19.63 10.80
N LEU A 328 -17.01 -19.74 11.24
CA LEU A 328 -16.66 -19.53 12.62
C LEU A 328 -16.94 -18.10 13.10
N VAL A 329 -16.63 -17.11 12.26
CA VAL A 329 -16.92 -15.70 12.56
C VAL A 329 -18.41 -15.45 12.66
N GLN A 330 -19.21 -16.05 11.76
CA GLN A 330 -20.67 -15.98 11.83
C GLN A 330 -21.21 -16.51 13.15
N ARG A 331 -20.69 -17.67 13.61
CA ARG A 331 -21.09 -18.27 14.90
C ARG A 331 -20.71 -17.42 16.10
N LEU A 332 -19.51 -16.80 16.06
CA LEU A 332 -19.09 -15.89 17.13
C LEU A 332 -20.00 -14.65 17.21
N ILE A 333 -20.37 -14.07 16.06
CA ILE A 333 -21.30 -12.94 16.02
C ILE A 333 -22.67 -13.35 16.56
N GLU A 334 -23.20 -14.51 16.14
CA GLU A 334 -24.48 -15.05 16.61
C GLU A 334 -24.48 -15.20 18.15
N ALA A 335 -23.45 -15.87 18.69
CA ALA A 335 -23.32 -16.09 20.11
C ALA A 335 -23.17 -14.77 20.89
N GLY A 336 -22.38 -13.83 20.35
CA GLY A 336 -22.16 -12.52 20.99
C GLY A 336 -23.44 -11.66 21.02
N GLU A 337 -24.24 -11.70 19.96
CA GLU A 337 -25.52 -10.96 19.92
C GLU A 337 -26.55 -11.57 20.88
N GLN A 338 -26.62 -12.91 20.95
CA GLN A 338 -27.53 -13.60 21.85
C GLN A 338 -27.15 -13.44 23.35
N ALA A 339 -25.86 -13.44 23.66
CA ALA A 339 -25.36 -13.28 25.02
C ALA A 339 -25.26 -11.83 25.49
N GLY A 340 -25.40 -10.85 24.57
CA GLY A 340 -25.15 -9.43 24.88
C GLY A 340 -23.67 -9.08 25.03
N GLU A 341 -22.77 -9.99 24.65
CA GLU A 341 -21.30 -9.82 24.73
C GLU A 341 -20.67 -9.70 23.33
N LEU A 342 -21.37 -8.99 22.44
CA LEU A 342 -20.93 -8.83 21.05
C LEU A 342 -19.48 -8.33 20.93
N PRO A 343 -19.01 -7.32 21.69
CA PRO A 343 -17.63 -6.83 21.56
C PRO A 343 -16.56 -7.91 21.86
N ALA A 344 -16.78 -8.75 22.87
CA ALA A 344 -15.87 -9.82 23.22
C ALA A 344 -15.77 -10.87 22.09
N MET A 345 -16.90 -11.25 21.52
CA MET A 345 -16.96 -12.23 20.41
C MET A 345 -16.39 -11.67 19.11
N LEU A 346 -16.61 -10.39 18.81
CA LEU A 346 -15.99 -9.71 17.67
C LEU A 346 -14.46 -9.67 17.80
N ASN A 347 -13.94 -9.42 19.00
CA ASN A 347 -12.50 -9.46 19.26
C ASN A 347 -11.91 -10.86 19.05
N GLN A 348 -12.63 -11.92 19.46
CA GLN A 348 -12.26 -13.32 19.16
C GLN A 348 -12.26 -13.58 17.64
N GLY A 349 -13.27 -13.11 16.92
CA GLY A 349 -13.37 -13.21 15.47
C GLY A 349 -12.22 -12.48 14.77
N SER A 350 -11.85 -11.28 15.24
CA SER A 350 -10.69 -10.54 14.76
C SER A 350 -9.38 -11.31 14.93
N ARG A 351 -9.14 -11.88 16.12
CA ARG A 351 -7.96 -12.72 16.41
C ARG A 351 -7.90 -13.94 15.49
N TYR A 352 -9.03 -14.62 15.29
CA TYR A 352 -9.10 -15.74 14.38
C TYR A 352 -8.75 -15.35 12.94
N CYS A 353 -9.33 -14.29 12.41
CA CYS A 353 -9.03 -13.79 11.07
C CYS A 353 -7.54 -13.43 10.92
N ARG A 354 -6.94 -12.84 11.94
CA ARG A 354 -5.50 -12.51 11.98
C ARG A 354 -4.63 -13.77 11.91
N LEU A 355 -4.90 -14.77 12.75
CA LEU A 355 -4.18 -16.05 12.76
C LEU A 355 -4.26 -16.75 11.40
N VAL A 356 -5.45 -16.78 10.78
CA VAL A 356 -5.64 -17.35 9.44
C VAL A 356 -4.86 -16.56 8.38
N THR A 357 -4.83 -15.23 8.48
CA THR A 357 -4.07 -14.36 7.57
C THR A 357 -2.57 -14.66 7.67
N GLU A 358 -2.03 -14.72 8.89
CA GLU A 358 -0.60 -15.03 9.14
C GLU A 358 -0.25 -16.44 8.62
N HIS A 359 -1.08 -17.42 8.87
CA HIS A 359 -0.86 -18.78 8.39
C HIS A 359 -0.86 -18.87 6.86
N ARG A 360 -1.85 -18.24 6.19
CA ARG A 360 -1.93 -18.22 4.73
C ARG A 360 -0.75 -17.46 4.10
N LEU A 361 -0.32 -16.39 4.74
CA LEU A 361 0.87 -15.64 4.31
C LEU A 361 2.12 -16.51 4.38
N SER A 362 2.30 -17.24 5.47
CA SER A 362 3.41 -18.21 5.63
C SER A 362 3.38 -19.30 4.56
N LEU A 363 2.20 -19.85 4.23
CA LEU A 363 2.05 -20.83 3.16
C LEU A 363 2.43 -20.25 1.79
N LEU A 364 2.01 -19.00 1.49
CA LEU A 364 2.40 -18.33 0.25
C LEU A 364 3.90 -18.12 0.14
N GLN A 365 4.56 -17.73 1.25
CA GLN A 365 6.02 -17.60 1.30
C GLN A 365 6.71 -18.93 1.02
N THR A 366 6.29 -20.00 1.70
CA THR A 366 6.89 -21.32 1.52
C THR A 366 6.65 -21.89 0.11
N ALA A 367 5.49 -21.62 -0.48
CA ALA A 367 5.17 -22.08 -1.83
C ALA A 367 5.85 -21.23 -2.94
N ALA A 368 6.22 -19.99 -2.67
CA ALA A 368 6.83 -19.12 -3.64
C ALA A 368 8.19 -19.65 -4.14
N GLU A 369 8.99 -20.22 -3.27
CA GLU A 369 10.33 -20.74 -3.61
C GLU A 369 10.28 -21.92 -4.60
N PRO A 370 9.54 -23.02 -4.34
CA PRO A 370 9.40 -24.11 -5.30
C PRO A 370 8.83 -23.67 -6.66
N VAL A 371 7.84 -22.76 -6.64
CA VAL A 371 7.24 -22.23 -7.87
C VAL A 371 8.26 -21.45 -8.69
N LEU A 372 9.05 -20.59 -8.03
CA LEU A 372 10.10 -19.83 -8.70
C LEU A 372 11.19 -20.72 -9.27
N ILE A 373 11.64 -21.75 -8.53
CA ILE A 373 12.63 -22.72 -9.01
C ILE A 373 12.08 -23.48 -10.22
N LEU A 374 10.81 -23.88 -10.20
CA LEU A 374 10.17 -24.56 -11.32
C LEU A 374 10.10 -23.67 -12.56
N VAL A 375 9.64 -22.42 -12.40
CA VAL A 375 9.56 -21.45 -13.50
C VAL A 375 10.92 -21.19 -14.11
N LEU A 376 11.95 -21.00 -13.28
CA LEU A 376 13.32 -20.82 -13.72
C LEU A 376 13.88 -22.06 -14.41
N GLY A 377 13.64 -23.24 -13.85
CA GLY A 377 14.07 -24.50 -14.45
C GLY A 377 13.46 -24.71 -15.83
N ILE A 378 12.17 -24.41 -15.98
CA ILE A 378 11.48 -24.45 -17.29
C ILE A 378 12.08 -23.42 -18.26
N ALA A 379 12.30 -22.19 -17.81
CA ALA A 379 12.86 -21.14 -18.66
C ALA A 379 14.29 -21.46 -19.13
N ILE A 380 15.16 -21.90 -18.22
CA ILE A 380 16.53 -22.30 -18.55
C ILE A 380 16.51 -23.54 -19.41
N GLY A 381 15.71 -24.55 -19.10
CA GLY A 381 15.55 -25.75 -19.90
C GLY A 381 15.09 -25.44 -21.32
N PHE A 382 14.14 -24.53 -21.48
CA PHE A 382 13.69 -24.08 -22.80
C PHE A 382 14.81 -23.39 -23.60
N ILE A 383 15.64 -22.57 -22.95
CA ILE A 383 16.79 -21.92 -23.60
C ILE A 383 17.83 -22.95 -24.02
N VAL A 384 18.15 -23.89 -23.11
CA VAL A 384 19.12 -24.95 -23.42
C VAL A 384 18.64 -25.80 -24.61
N LEU A 385 17.38 -26.21 -24.62
CA LEU A 385 16.81 -26.95 -25.77
C LEU A 385 16.83 -26.12 -27.04
N SER A 386 16.58 -24.82 -26.97
CA SER A 386 16.63 -23.91 -28.12
C SER A 386 18.06 -23.77 -28.71
N ILE A 387 19.09 -24.11 -27.94
CA ILE A 387 20.50 -24.11 -28.37
C ILE A 387 20.93 -25.50 -28.84
N VAL A 388 20.60 -26.55 -28.09
CA VAL A 388 21.08 -27.90 -28.31
C VAL A 388 20.39 -28.57 -29.53
N LEU A 389 19.06 -28.39 -29.65
CA LEU A 389 18.33 -28.98 -30.78
C LEU A 389 18.93 -28.61 -32.16
N PRO A 390 19.18 -27.32 -32.44
CA PRO A 390 19.83 -26.93 -33.68
C PRO A 390 21.24 -27.50 -33.84
N MET A 391 22.03 -27.63 -32.78
CA MET A 391 23.37 -28.22 -32.87
C MET A 391 23.31 -29.71 -33.25
N LEU A 392 22.31 -30.44 -32.77
CA LEU A 392 22.08 -31.83 -33.15
C LEU A 392 21.65 -31.94 -34.61
N ASP A 393 20.79 -31.03 -35.09
CA ASP A 393 20.38 -31.01 -36.51
C ASP A 393 21.59 -30.77 -37.45
N ILE A 394 22.55 -29.93 -37.03
CA ILE A 394 23.82 -29.73 -37.76
C ILE A 394 24.61 -31.03 -37.84
N MET A 395 24.79 -31.74 -36.72
CA MET A 395 25.54 -32.99 -36.68
C MET A 395 24.91 -34.06 -37.59
N THR A 396 23.59 -34.15 -37.64
CA THR A 396 22.86 -35.11 -38.47
C THR A 396 22.85 -34.73 -39.95
N ALA A 397 22.99 -33.47 -40.33
CA ALA A 397 23.07 -32.99 -41.70
C ALA A 397 24.45 -33.19 -42.34
N TYR A 398 25.48 -33.39 -41.53
CA TYR A 398 26.87 -33.65 -42.00
C TYR A 398 27.28 -35.14 -41.92
N LEU A 399 26.43 -36.01 -41.41
CA LEU A 399 26.58 -37.49 -41.49
C LEU A 399 25.78 -38.04 -42.64
#